data_b67f870bc99d237acbfbe03f90d640db
#
_entry.id   b67f870bc99d237acbfbe03f90d640db
#
_cell.length_a   1.000
_cell.length_b   1.000
_cell.length_c   1.000
_cell.angle_alpha   90.00
_cell.angle_beta   90.00
_cell.angle_gamma   90.00
#
_symmetry.space_group_name_H-M   'P 1'
#
loop_
_entity.id
_entity.type
_entity.pdbx_description
1 polymer ?
#
loop_
_entity_poly.entity_id
_entity_poly.type
_entity_poly.pdbx_seq_one_letter_code
_entity_poly.pdbx_strand_id
1 'polypeptide(L)'
;VTAVLDIAAELGEWCAQGRDFAVATVVSVAGSAPRQPGAALAVDAEGAAVGSLSGGCVEGAVYELCREALDSGEPALASFGPDADDPFLAQLTCGGTIDVLVTPVCGPARRTVGPVLRGERAALARAVEGPARTLGRPLLVRPDGSWEGSLGGGAALDAAAAAEVRAVLGSGRRWARVAVGAD
;
A
#
# COMPACT_ATOMS: atom_id res chain seq x y z
N VAL A 1 5.09 -15.84 2.25
CA VAL A 1 5.19 -14.38 2.18
C VAL A 1 3.79 -13.81 2.04
N THR A 2 3.28 -13.14 3.07
CA THR A 2 1.93 -12.55 3.04
C THR A 2 2.02 -11.22 2.27
N ALA A 3 1.50 -11.21 1.05
CA ALA A 3 1.34 -10.01 0.25
C ALA A 3 -0.08 -9.44 0.43
N VAL A 4 -0.35 -8.21 -0.05
CA VAL A 4 -1.72 -7.65 -0.06
C VAL A 4 -2.71 -8.64 -0.68
N LEU A 5 -2.29 -9.39 -1.69
CA LEU A 5 -3.13 -10.40 -2.34
C LEU A 5 -3.45 -11.60 -1.44
N ASP A 6 -2.61 -11.89 -0.44
CA ASP A 6 -2.84 -13.03 0.47
C ASP A 6 -3.91 -12.71 1.54
N ILE A 7 -4.17 -11.41 1.79
CA ILE A 7 -5.23 -10.92 2.69
C ILE A 7 -6.38 -10.26 1.90
N ALA A 8 -6.39 -10.39 0.58
CA ALA A 8 -7.37 -9.72 -0.28
C ALA A 8 -8.81 -10.19 -0.02
N ALA A 9 -8.99 -11.46 0.37
CA ALA A 9 -10.31 -11.99 0.68
C ALA A 9 -10.93 -11.28 1.88
N GLU A 10 -10.19 -11.15 2.97
CA GLU A 10 -10.61 -10.46 4.20
C GLU A 10 -10.85 -8.98 3.94
N LEU A 11 -9.95 -8.32 3.21
CA LEU A 11 -10.12 -6.91 2.82
C LEU A 11 -11.33 -6.71 1.89
N GLY A 12 -11.59 -7.68 1.02
CA GLY A 12 -12.78 -7.70 0.15
C GLY A 12 -14.08 -7.78 0.95
N GLU A 13 -14.09 -8.59 2.02
CA GLU A 13 -15.21 -8.67 2.96
C GLU A 13 -15.41 -7.35 3.72
N TRP A 14 -14.32 -6.74 4.22
CA TRP A 14 -14.38 -5.43 4.89
C TRP A 14 -14.92 -4.34 3.95
N CYS A 15 -14.46 -4.34 2.68
CA CYS A 15 -15.02 -3.45 1.66
C CYS A 15 -16.52 -3.67 1.41
N ALA A 16 -16.95 -4.93 1.33
CA ALA A 16 -18.36 -5.28 1.11
C ALA A 16 -19.25 -4.89 2.29
N GLN A 17 -18.74 -4.98 3.50
CA GLN A 17 -19.39 -4.55 4.74
C GLN A 17 -19.39 -3.03 4.93
N GLY A 18 -18.68 -2.29 4.07
CA GLY A 18 -18.56 -0.83 4.17
C GLY A 18 -17.61 -0.38 5.29
N ARG A 19 -16.78 -1.27 5.84
CA ARG A 19 -15.81 -0.93 6.89
C ARG A 19 -14.73 0.00 6.34
N ASP A 20 -14.31 0.93 7.16
CA ASP A 20 -13.08 1.69 6.94
C ASP A 20 -11.90 0.91 7.53
N PHE A 21 -10.79 0.86 6.79
CA PHE A 21 -9.57 0.19 7.22
C PHE A 21 -8.34 0.90 6.64
N ALA A 22 -7.18 0.67 7.24
CA ALA A 22 -5.90 1.09 6.68
C ALA A 22 -5.08 -0.14 6.29
N VAL A 23 -4.31 0.01 5.21
CA VAL A 23 -3.39 -1.03 4.73
C VAL A 23 -1.98 -0.50 4.78
N ALA A 24 -1.13 -1.15 5.55
CA ALA A 24 0.31 -0.96 5.57
C ALA A 24 0.96 -1.96 4.61
N THR A 25 1.80 -1.48 3.72
CA THR A 25 2.47 -2.30 2.70
C THR A 25 3.96 -2.02 2.71
N VAL A 26 4.79 -3.07 2.75
CA VAL A 26 6.24 -2.93 2.54
C VAL A 26 6.48 -2.51 1.08
N VAL A 27 7.07 -1.34 0.88
CA VAL A 27 7.34 -0.75 -0.45
C VAL A 27 8.81 -0.76 -0.83
N SER A 28 9.70 -0.92 0.16
CA SER A 28 11.15 -1.02 -0.04
C SER A 28 11.77 -1.89 1.04
N VAL A 29 12.87 -2.55 0.70
CA VAL A 29 13.68 -3.36 1.61
C VAL A 29 15.15 -3.09 1.30
N ALA A 30 15.93 -2.79 2.32
CA ALA A 30 17.39 -2.70 2.25
C ALA A 30 18.02 -3.64 3.29
N GLY A 31 19.04 -4.37 2.89
CA GLY A 31 19.69 -5.37 3.75
C GLY A 31 18.83 -6.63 3.97
N SER A 32 18.94 -7.22 5.16
CA SER A 32 18.20 -8.45 5.52
C SER A 32 16.87 -8.10 6.16
N ALA A 33 15.76 -8.47 5.52
CA ALA A 33 14.43 -8.30 6.08
C ALA A 33 13.62 -9.60 5.99
N PRO A 34 12.74 -9.87 6.97
CA PRO A 34 11.97 -11.12 7.03
C PRO A 34 10.89 -11.23 5.96
N ARG A 35 10.50 -10.11 5.38
CA ARG A 35 9.46 -10.04 4.34
C ARG A 35 9.94 -9.20 3.15
N GLN A 36 9.39 -9.50 1.99
CA GLN A 36 9.70 -8.81 0.73
C GLN A 36 8.69 -7.67 0.46
N PRO A 37 9.01 -6.72 -0.44
CA PRO A 37 8.06 -5.74 -0.90
C PRO A 37 6.73 -6.39 -1.35
N GLY A 38 5.61 -5.74 -1.00
CA GLY A 38 4.27 -6.27 -1.17
C GLY A 38 3.69 -6.99 0.05
N ALA A 39 4.50 -7.34 1.07
CA ALA A 39 3.97 -7.82 2.35
C ALA A 39 3.06 -6.76 2.98
N ALA A 40 1.97 -7.19 3.61
CA ALA A 40 0.97 -6.27 4.10
C ALA A 40 0.37 -6.67 5.46
N LEU A 41 -0.02 -5.64 6.20
CA LEU A 41 -0.86 -5.68 7.39
C LEU A 41 -2.02 -4.71 7.17
N ALA A 42 -3.23 -5.10 7.54
CA ALA A 42 -4.37 -4.20 7.53
C ALA A 42 -5.03 -4.15 8.91
N VAL A 43 -5.57 -3.00 9.25
CA VAL A 43 -6.29 -2.75 10.51
C VAL A 43 -7.59 -2.03 10.19
N ASP A 44 -8.72 -2.52 10.70
CA ASP A 44 -10.02 -1.85 10.54
C ASP A 44 -10.30 -0.82 11.66
N ALA A 45 -11.38 -0.09 11.51
CA ALA A 45 -11.78 0.94 12.47
C ALA A 45 -12.13 0.35 13.85
N GLU A 46 -12.54 -0.92 13.93
CA GLU A 46 -12.85 -1.62 15.18
C GLU A 46 -11.60 -2.22 15.86
N GLY A 47 -10.43 -2.16 15.20
CA GLY A 47 -9.16 -2.65 15.72
C GLY A 47 -8.84 -4.10 15.33
N ALA A 48 -9.62 -4.73 14.46
CA ALA A 48 -9.26 -6.04 13.91
C ALA A 48 -8.06 -5.89 12.96
N ALA A 49 -7.11 -6.82 13.05
CA ALA A 49 -5.91 -6.80 12.23
C ALA A 49 -5.75 -8.11 11.45
N VAL A 50 -5.24 -8.02 10.22
CA VAL A 50 -4.96 -9.16 9.35
C VAL A 50 -3.66 -8.94 8.58
N GLY A 51 -2.88 -10.01 8.38
CA GLY A 51 -1.61 -9.97 7.69
C GLY A 51 -0.39 -9.83 8.61
N SER A 52 0.80 -9.61 8.01
CA SER A 52 2.06 -9.42 8.74
C SER A 52 3.12 -8.80 7.82
N LEU A 53 3.95 -7.93 8.37
CA LEU A 53 5.04 -7.21 7.68
C LEU A 53 6.42 -7.74 8.03
N SER A 54 6.64 -8.12 9.28
CA SER A 54 7.96 -8.47 9.79
C SER A 54 8.01 -9.78 10.57
N GLY A 55 6.85 -10.34 10.92
CA GLY A 55 6.75 -11.51 11.78
C GLY A 55 6.84 -11.18 13.27
N GLY A 56 6.49 -9.95 13.66
CA GLY A 56 6.34 -9.51 15.05
C GLY A 56 7.19 -8.31 15.47
N CYS A 57 8.21 -7.94 14.68
CA CYS A 57 9.15 -6.89 15.11
C CYS A 57 8.53 -5.48 15.09
N VAL A 58 7.76 -5.15 14.05
CA VAL A 58 7.23 -3.79 13.83
C VAL A 58 5.71 -3.72 13.82
N GLU A 59 5.01 -4.83 13.94
CA GLU A 59 3.55 -4.92 13.82
C GLU A 59 2.83 -3.99 14.79
N GLY A 60 3.30 -3.85 16.02
CA GLY A 60 2.70 -2.94 17.02
C GLY A 60 2.80 -1.48 16.58
N ALA A 61 3.98 -1.03 16.15
CA ALA A 61 4.17 0.34 15.68
C ALA A 61 3.36 0.62 14.40
N VAL A 62 3.33 -0.35 13.47
CA VAL A 62 2.55 -0.22 12.24
C VAL A 62 1.04 -0.24 12.52
N TYR A 63 0.59 -1.00 13.51
CA TYR A 63 -0.80 -0.98 13.96
C TYR A 63 -1.22 0.45 14.39
N GLU A 64 -0.41 1.13 15.21
CA GLU A 64 -0.68 2.50 15.64
C GLU A 64 -0.68 3.47 14.45
N LEU A 65 0.27 3.35 13.51
CA LEU A 65 0.26 4.14 12.28
C LEU A 65 -1.00 3.91 11.43
N CYS A 66 -1.52 2.69 11.38
CA CYS A 66 -2.79 2.42 10.72
C CYS A 66 -3.97 3.12 11.42
N ARG A 67 -3.97 3.13 12.76
CA ARG A 67 -4.98 3.85 13.55
C ARG A 67 -4.93 5.36 13.29
N GLU A 68 -3.73 5.94 13.32
CA GLU A 68 -3.52 7.37 13.00
C GLU A 68 -3.95 7.72 11.58
N ALA A 69 -3.65 6.86 10.60
CA ALA A 69 -4.08 7.06 9.21
C ALA A 69 -5.60 6.97 9.05
N LEU A 70 -6.28 6.13 9.82
CA LEU A 70 -7.74 6.07 9.85
C LEU A 70 -8.35 7.34 10.45
N ASP A 71 -7.80 7.82 11.55
CA ASP A 71 -8.28 9.01 12.25
C ASP A 71 -8.04 10.30 11.47
N SER A 72 -6.87 10.42 10.81
CA SER A 72 -6.52 11.60 10.00
C SER A 72 -7.08 11.57 8.59
N GLY A 73 -7.31 10.38 8.03
CA GLY A 73 -7.64 10.18 6.62
C GLY A 73 -6.43 10.35 5.69
N GLU A 74 -5.22 10.54 6.23
CA GLU A 74 -4.02 10.82 5.46
C GLU A 74 -3.10 9.59 5.41
N PRO A 75 -2.43 9.33 4.28
CA PRO A 75 -1.43 8.28 4.18
C PRO A 75 -0.13 8.67 4.89
N ALA A 76 0.63 7.67 5.33
CA ALA A 76 1.94 7.85 5.94
C ALA A 76 2.97 6.92 5.29
N LEU A 77 4.23 7.38 5.23
CA LEU A 77 5.38 6.57 4.86
C LEU A 77 6.33 6.54 6.05
N ALA A 78 6.63 5.36 6.56
CA ALA A 78 7.50 5.16 7.71
C ALA A 78 8.63 4.19 7.38
N SER A 79 9.83 4.48 7.89
CA SER A 79 11.01 3.61 7.79
C SER A 79 11.27 2.93 9.12
N PHE A 80 11.55 1.63 9.08
CA PHE A 80 11.92 0.82 10.24
C PHE A 80 13.29 0.18 9.98
N GLY A 81 14.24 0.42 10.86
CA GLY A 81 15.60 -0.10 10.72
C GLY A 81 16.56 0.59 11.67
N PRO A 82 17.86 0.21 11.66
CA PRO A 82 18.87 0.79 12.56
C PRO A 82 19.13 2.28 12.31
N ASP A 83 18.90 2.76 11.09
CA ASP A 83 19.10 4.15 10.66
C ASP A 83 17.79 4.95 10.58
N ALA A 84 16.71 4.46 11.19
CA ALA A 84 15.45 5.20 11.24
C ALA A 84 15.63 6.49 12.05
N ASP A 85 15.14 7.61 11.54
CA ASP A 85 15.26 8.93 12.17
C ASP A 85 14.56 9.01 13.54
N ASP A 86 13.61 8.12 13.81
CA ASP A 86 12.89 8.04 15.07
C ASP A 86 13.38 6.84 15.90
N PRO A 87 14.11 7.09 17.01
CA PRO A 87 14.61 6.03 17.88
C PRO A 87 13.51 5.26 18.63
N PHE A 88 12.26 5.75 18.62
CA PHE A 88 11.11 5.09 19.24
C PHE A 88 10.38 4.15 18.26
N LEU A 89 10.66 4.23 16.96
CA LEU A 89 10.16 3.25 16.01
C LEU A 89 10.88 1.91 16.23
N ALA A 90 10.10 0.83 16.20
CA ALA A 90 10.60 -0.51 16.43
C ALA A 90 11.74 -0.85 15.45
N GLN A 91 12.86 -1.33 15.99
CA GLN A 91 14.00 -1.77 15.16
C GLN A 91 13.76 -3.19 14.68
N LEU A 92 14.12 -3.44 13.43
CA LEU A 92 14.15 -4.81 12.91
C LEU A 92 15.32 -5.58 13.53
N THR A 93 15.02 -6.67 14.22
CA THR A 93 16.05 -7.53 14.85
C THR A 93 16.99 -8.20 13.84
N CYS A 94 16.62 -8.22 12.55
CA CYS A 94 17.46 -8.74 11.45
C CYS A 94 18.49 -7.75 10.91
N GLY A 95 18.50 -6.50 11.39
CA GLY A 95 19.45 -5.45 10.98
C GLY A 95 19.23 -4.86 9.60
N GLY A 96 18.14 -5.17 8.93
CA GLY A 96 17.74 -4.52 7.66
C GLY A 96 16.83 -3.32 7.90
N THR A 97 16.48 -2.64 6.80
CA THR A 97 15.54 -1.52 6.79
C THR A 97 14.37 -1.86 5.88
N ILE A 98 13.16 -1.53 6.29
CA ILE A 98 11.96 -1.59 5.45
C ILE A 98 11.26 -0.23 5.45
N ASP A 99 10.76 0.17 4.27
CA ASP A 99 9.85 1.29 4.15
C ASP A 99 8.42 0.76 4.03
N VAL A 100 7.53 1.31 4.82
CA VAL A 100 6.13 0.90 4.91
C VAL A 100 5.24 2.09 4.55
N LEU A 101 4.46 1.92 3.49
CA LEU A 101 3.41 2.86 3.11
C LEU A 101 2.11 2.44 3.79
N VAL A 102 1.56 3.31 4.64
CA VAL A 102 0.25 3.15 5.26
C VAL A 102 -0.76 3.98 4.50
N THR A 103 -1.86 3.37 4.07
CA THR A 103 -2.91 4.05 3.29
C THR A 103 -4.28 3.77 3.87
N PRO A 104 -5.05 4.81 4.26
CA PRO A 104 -6.44 4.63 4.64
C PRO A 104 -7.30 4.27 3.43
N VAL A 105 -8.24 3.36 3.62
CA VAL A 105 -9.21 2.91 2.61
C VAL A 105 -10.61 3.24 3.12
N CYS A 106 -10.98 4.50 2.99
CA CYS A 106 -12.23 5.06 3.45
C CYS A 106 -13.02 5.66 2.27
N GLY A 107 -14.32 5.70 2.37
CA GLY A 107 -15.18 6.40 1.41
C GLY A 107 -14.88 6.10 -0.07
N PRO A 108 -14.49 7.11 -0.88
CA PRO A 108 -14.21 6.92 -2.32
C PRO A 108 -13.06 5.95 -2.61
N ALA A 109 -12.04 5.86 -1.75
CA ALA A 109 -10.91 4.96 -1.94
C ALA A 109 -11.35 3.49 -1.96
N ARG A 110 -12.38 3.11 -1.20
CA ARG A 110 -12.95 1.74 -1.25
C ARG A 110 -13.46 1.36 -2.63
N ARG A 111 -14.04 2.30 -3.38
CA ARG A 111 -14.51 2.04 -4.75
C ARG A 111 -13.37 1.73 -5.70
N THR A 112 -12.26 2.46 -5.57
CA THR A 112 -11.07 2.25 -6.40
C THR A 112 -10.33 0.95 -6.02
N VAL A 113 -10.23 0.62 -4.74
CA VAL A 113 -9.49 -0.56 -4.26
C VAL A 113 -10.33 -1.83 -4.35
N GLY A 114 -11.62 -1.75 -4.11
CA GLY A 114 -12.55 -2.88 -4.02
C GLY A 114 -12.52 -3.86 -5.19
N PRO A 115 -12.47 -3.44 -6.46
CA PRO A 115 -12.42 -4.35 -7.60
C PRO A 115 -11.25 -5.35 -7.51
N VAL A 116 -10.03 -4.88 -7.20
CA VAL A 116 -8.84 -5.76 -7.05
C VAL A 116 -9.02 -6.73 -5.90
N LEU A 117 -9.55 -6.27 -4.78
CA LEU A 117 -9.79 -7.12 -3.60
C LEU A 117 -10.84 -8.21 -3.85
N ARG A 118 -11.78 -7.99 -4.78
CA ARG A 118 -12.74 -9.00 -5.22
C ARG A 118 -12.24 -9.89 -6.35
N GLY A 119 -10.95 -9.80 -6.70
CA GLY A 119 -10.33 -10.63 -7.72
C GLY A 119 -10.53 -10.15 -9.16
N GLU A 120 -10.97 -8.90 -9.38
CA GLU A 120 -10.98 -8.33 -10.74
C GLU A 120 -9.54 -8.29 -11.27
N ARG A 121 -9.38 -8.65 -12.55
CA ARG A 121 -8.08 -8.57 -13.21
C ARG A 121 -7.72 -7.10 -13.45
N ALA A 122 -7.05 -6.51 -12.49
CA ALA A 122 -6.60 -5.13 -12.52
C ALA A 122 -5.36 -4.98 -11.65
N ALA A 123 -4.67 -3.86 -11.76
CA ALA A 123 -3.59 -3.50 -10.84
C ALA A 123 -3.92 -2.21 -10.11
N LEU A 124 -3.45 -2.13 -8.87
CA LEU A 124 -3.56 -0.94 -8.05
C LEU A 124 -2.18 -0.28 -7.93
N ALA A 125 -2.07 0.93 -8.45
CA ALA A 125 -0.88 1.75 -8.31
C ALA A 125 -1.05 2.77 -7.18
N ARG A 126 0.06 3.09 -6.51
CA ARG A 126 0.17 4.15 -5.52
C ARG A 126 1.53 4.83 -5.63
N ALA A 127 1.57 6.15 -5.51
CA ALA A 127 2.83 6.86 -5.39
C ALA A 127 3.46 6.58 -4.02
N VAL A 128 4.72 6.16 -4.01
CA VAL A 128 5.55 5.93 -2.81
C VAL A 128 6.60 7.03 -2.63
N GLU A 129 6.82 7.85 -3.65
CA GLU A 129 7.68 9.03 -3.66
C GLU A 129 7.00 10.15 -4.43
N GLY A 130 7.30 11.38 -4.04
CA GLY A 130 6.78 12.57 -4.70
C GLY A 130 6.15 13.57 -3.72
N PRO A 131 5.45 14.58 -4.23
CA PRO A 131 4.76 15.55 -3.39
C PRO A 131 3.75 14.88 -2.44
N ALA A 132 3.59 15.40 -1.23
CA ALA A 132 2.69 14.83 -0.21
C ALA A 132 1.26 14.59 -0.73
N ARG A 133 0.75 15.48 -1.62
CA ARG A 133 -0.59 15.33 -2.23
C ARG A 133 -0.77 14.08 -3.10
N THR A 134 0.34 13.44 -3.54
CA THR A 134 0.29 12.22 -4.38
C THR A 134 0.47 10.94 -3.57
N LEU A 135 1.09 11.02 -2.40
CA LEU A 135 1.44 9.86 -1.60
C LEU A 135 0.21 8.97 -1.33
N GLY A 136 0.36 7.67 -1.56
CA GLY A 136 -0.62 6.65 -1.20
C GLY A 136 -1.94 6.67 -1.97
N ARG A 137 -2.20 7.68 -2.82
CA ARG A 137 -3.46 7.76 -3.57
C ARG A 137 -3.60 6.59 -4.55
N PRO A 138 -4.78 5.93 -4.60
CA PRO A 138 -4.96 4.77 -5.45
C PRO A 138 -5.32 5.14 -6.89
N LEU A 139 -4.69 4.47 -7.84
CA LEU A 139 -5.06 4.42 -9.25
C LEU A 139 -5.27 2.97 -9.64
N LEU A 140 -6.50 2.59 -9.97
CA LEU A 140 -6.85 1.27 -10.48
C LEU A 140 -6.67 1.27 -11.99
N VAL A 141 -5.92 0.31 -12.53
CA VAL A 141 -5.67 0.16 -13.97
C VAL A 141 -6.11 -1.22 -14.45
N ARG A 142 -6.90 -1.27 -15.52
CA ARG A 142 -7.39 -2.52 -16.14
C ARG A 142 -6.54 -2.94 -17.34
N PRO A 143 -6.64 -4.19 -17.77
CA PRO A 143 -5.88 -4.70 -18.93
C PRO A 143 -6.16 -3.97 -20.24
N ASP A 144 -7.35 -3.41 -20.41
CA ASP A 144 -7.74 -2.60 -21.58
C ASP A 144 -7.13 -1.19 -21.59
N GLY A 145 -6.47 -0.81 -20.47
CA GLY A 145 -5.85 0.50 -20.27
C GLY A 145 -6.77 1.55 -19.67
N SER A 146 -8.03 1.21 -19.39
CA SER A 146 -8.92 2.08 -18.62
C SER A 146 -8.44 2.18 -17.16
N TRP A 147 -8.69 3.31 -16.50
CA TRP A 147 -8.33 3.49 -15.10
C TRP A 147 -9.39 4.26 -14.32
N GLU A 148 -9.37 4.09 -13.01
CA GLU A 148 -10.21 4.80 -12.04
C GLU A 148 -9.35 5.32 -10.87
N GLY A 149 -9.76 6.44 -10.29
CA GLY A 149 -8.98 7.12 -9.26
C GLY A 149 -7.99 8.12 -9.83
N SER A 150 -7.08 8.61 -9.00
CA SER A 150 -6.03 9.55 -9.40
C SER A 150 -4.90 9.54 -8.38
N LEU A 151 -3.67 9.61 -8.86
CA LEU A 151 -2.48 9.80 -8.02
C LEU A 151 -2.37 11.23 -7.47
N GLY A 152 -3.24 12.17 -7.89
CA GLY A 152 -3.25 13.53 -7.36
C GLY A 152 -2.24 14.50 -7.98
N GLY A 153 -1.51 14.07 -9.01
CA GLY A 153 -0.53 14.89 -9.75
C GLY A 153 -1.05 15.42 -11.09
N GLY A 154 -2.35 15.21 -11.38
CA GLY A 154 -2.99 15.64 -12.62
C GLY A 154 -3.11 14.53 -13.66
N ALA A 155 -3.94 14.78 -14.68
CA ALA A 155 -4.31 13.78 -15.68
C ALA A 155 -3.12 13.22 -16.49
N ALA A 156 -2.10 14.04 -16.73
CA ALA A 156 -0.89 13.60 -17.44
C ALA A 156 -0.12 12.53 -16.64
N LEU A 157 0.03 12.75 -15.32
CA LEU A 157 0.67 11.76 -14.43
C LEU A 157 -0.17 10.48 -14.36
N ASP A 158 -1.49 10.61 -14.23
CA ASP A 158 -2.38 9.44 -14.17
C ASP A 158 -2.32 8.61 -15.46
N ALA A 159 -2.30 9.26 -16.62
CA ALA A 159 -2.17 8.58 -17.91
C ALA A 159 -0.81 7.89 -18.09
N ALA A 160 0.28 8.56 -17.72
CA ALA A 160 1.62 7.99 -17.76
C ALA A 160 1.74 6.78 -16.81
N ALA A 161 1.25 6.92 -15.59
CA ALA A 161 1.23 5.83 -14.63
C ALA A 161 0.37 4.65 -15.11
N ALA A 162 -0.80 4.90 -15.70
CA ALA A 162 -1.67 3.86 -16.23
C ALA A 162 -0.97 3.05 -17.35
N ALA A 163 -0.21 3.70 -18.21
CA ALA A 163 0.55 3.03 -19.26
C ALA A 163 1.61 2.07 -18.69
N GLU A 164 2.40 2.53 -17.71
CA GLU A 164 3.42 1.72 -17.05
C GLU A 164 2.79 0.54 -16.29
N VAL A 165 1.73 0.79 -15.52
CA VAL A 165 1.03 -0.23 -14.74
C VAL A 165 0.40 -1.30 -15.66
N ARG A 166 -0.13 -0.91 -16.82
CA ARG A 166 -0.62 -1.85 -17.82
C ARG A 166 0.47 -2.77 -18.34
N ALA A 167 1.69 -2.26 -18.57
CA ALA A 167 2.84 -3.08 -18.97
C ALA A 167 3.20 -4.10 -17.88
N VAL A 168 3.19 -3.70 -16.61
CA VAL A 168 3.39 -4.60 -15.46
C VAL A 168 2.32 -5.68 -15.39
N LEU A 169 1.03 -5.32 -15.58
CA LEU A 169 -0.07 -6.28 -15.65
C LEU A 169 0.14 -7.35 -16.73
N GLY A 170 0.61 -6.93 -17.89
CA GLY A 170 0.92 -7.84 -19.01
C GLY A 170 2.10 -8.79 -18.73
N SER A 171 3.01 -8.42 -17.83
CA SER A 171 4.18 -9.24 -17.47
C SER A 171 3.87 -10.36 -16.47
N GLY A 172 2.69 -10.38 -15.87
CA GLY A 172 2.30 -11.34 -14.82
C GLY A 172 2.98 -11.12 -13.47
N ARG A 173 3.71 -10.03 -13.27
CA ARG A 173 4.31 -9.69 -11.98
C ARG A 173 3.23 -9.34 -10.96
N ARG A 174 3.38 -9.82 -9.74
CA ARG A 174 2.46 -9.51 -8.62
C ARG A 174 2.77 -8.18 -7.94
N TRP A 175 3.99 -7.66 -8.13
CA TRP A 175 4.47 -6.40 -7.58
C TRP A 175 5.56 -5.82 -8.47
N ALA A 176 5.60 -4.50 -8.59
CA ALA A 176 6.67 -3.76 -9.25
C ALA A 176 6.73 -2.33 -8.72
N ARG A 177 7.94 -1.76 -8.71
CA ARG A 177 8.16 -0.32 -8.55
C ARG A 177 8.57 0.23 -9.91
N VAL A 178 7.89 1.27 -10.35
CA VAL A 178 8.15 1.93 -11.64
C VAL A 178 8.35 3.43 -11.41
N ALA A 179 9.28 4.02 -12.15
CA ALA A 179 9.43 5.47 -12.17
C ALA A 179 8.49 6.02 -13.26
N VAL A 180 7.69 7.02 -12.90
CA VAL A 180 6.82 7.72 -13.83
C VAL A 180 7.33 9.15 -13.91
N GLY A 181 7.90 9.54 -15.06
CA GLY A 181 8.30 10.90 -15.35
C GLY A 181 7.06 11.76 -15.63
N ALA A 182 6.98 12.93 -15.01
CA ALA A 182 6.16 14.02 -15.53
C ALA A 182 7.10 14.84 -16.43
N ASP A 183 6.93 14.72 -17.74
CA ASP A 183 7.54 15.64 -18.71
C ASP A 183 6.93 17.05 -18.56
#